data_c597f7935f06de0139774699537d668a
#
_entry.id   c597f7935f06de0139774699537d668a
#
_cell.length_a   1.000
_cell.length_b   1.000
_cell.length_c   1.000
_cell.angle_alpha   90.00
_cell.angle_beta   90.00
_cell.angle_gamma   90.00
#
_symmetry.space_group_name_H-M   'P 1'
#
loop_
_entity.id
_entity.type
_entity.pdbx_description
1 polymer ?
#
loop_
_entity_poly.entity_id
_entity_poly.type
_entity_poly.pdbx_seq_one_letter_code
_entity_poly.pdbx_strand_id
1 'polypeptide(L)'
;MGTPDFAVPILESIHRSEHNILAVYTQPPKKRDRGQHIAHSPINKLANKLQLKVRSPDNFNSEKEYEFIKKLSPKVIVVVAYGKIIPKKFLEVDGLDYINIHASLLPKLRGAAPIQRAIMNLDKETGESIMKIVSKLDAGPVMMKSKLKIDETMSYFDLSKKMSNLSSK
;
A
#
# COMPACT_ATOMS: atom_id res chain seq x y z
N MET A 1 4.37 -4.08 -1.16
CA MET A 1 4.75 -2.75 -1.69
C MET A 1 4.04 -1.66 -0.92
N GLY A 2 4.72 -0.66 -0.37
CA GLY A 2 4.11 0.39 0.43
C GLY A 2 5.08 1.52 0.74
N THR A 3 4.58 2.67 1.23
CA THR A 3 5.44 3.81 1.50
C THR A 3 5.14 4.50 2.84
N PRO A 4 3.91 4.99 3.13
CA PRO A 4 3.61 5.79 4.32
C PRO A 4 3.38 4.95 5.57
N ASP A 5 3.22 5.65 6.70
CA ASP A 5 2.90 5.05 8.01
C ASP A 5 1.66 4.16 7.97
N PHE A 6 0.69 4.48 7.12
CA PHE A 6 -0.52 3.67 6.91
C PHE A 6 -0.20 2.20 6.59
N ALA A 7 0.88 1.93 5.85
CA ALA A 7 1.26 0.58 5.44
C ALA A 7 2.08 -0.19 6.51
N VAL A 8 2.53 0.50 7.56
CA VAL A 8 3.42 -0.10 8.59
C VAL A 8 2.75 -1.25 9.36
N PRO A 9 1.56 -1.10 9.96
CA PRO A 9 0.89 -2.19 10.67
C PRO A 9 0.58 -3.40 9.78
N ILE A 10 0.31 -3.15 8.50
CA ILE A 10 0.03 -4.20 7.52
C ILE A 10 1.30 -5.03 7.24
N LEU A 11 2.45 -4.37 7.05
CA LEU A 11 3.72 -5.08 6.90
C LEU A 11 4.07 -5.89 8.15
N GLU A 12 3.84 -5.33 9.35
CA GLU A 12 4.06 -6.05 10.62
C GLU A 12 3.15 -7.28 10.72
N SER A 13 1.87 -7.15 10.34
CA SER A 13 0.92 -8.26 10.38
C SER A 13 1.34 -9.38 9.42
N ILE A 14 1.71 -9.05 8.18
CA ILE A 14 2.21 -10.04 7.22
C ILE A 14 3.50 -10.70 7.73
N HIS A 15 4.40 -9.94 8.36
CA HIS A 15 5.64 -10.49 8.91
C HIS A 15 5.41 -11.46 10.06
N ARG A 16 4.37 -11.25 10.87
CA ARG A 16 3.99 -12.15 11.99
C ARG A 16 3.16 -13.35 11.54
N SER A 17 2.67 -13.34 10.33
CA SER A 17 1.89 -14.46 9.77
C SER A 17 2.81 -15.59 9.28
N GLU A 18 2.22 -16.66 8.79
CA GLU A 18 2.93 -17.80 8.19
C GLU A 18 3.50 -17.49 6.79
N HIS A 19 3.25 -16.29 6.25
CA HIS A 19 3.68 -15.91 4.91
C HIS A 19 5.15 -15.51 4.89
N ASN A 20 5.87 -16.00 3.89
CA ASN A 20 7.27 -15.61 3.65
C ASN A 20 7.33 -14.34 2.82
N ILE A 21 7.93 -13.27 3.38
CA ILE A 21 8.16 -12.01 2.68
C ILE A 21 9.45 -12.08 1.88
N LEU A 22 9.34 -12.19 0.57
CA LEU A 22 10.48 -12.31 -0.34
C LEU A 22 11.22 -10.97 -0.56
N ALA A 23 10.49 -9.86 -0.61
CA ALA A 23 11.04 -8.52 -0.71
C ALA A 23 9.99 -7.45 -0.34
N VAL A 24 10.46 -6.29 0.09
CA VAL A 24 9.64 -5.11 0.38
C VAL A 24 10.01 -3.99 -0.59
N TYR A 25 9.04 -3.50 -1.34
CA TYR A 25 9.19 -2.35 -2.23
C TYR A 25 8.63 -1.10 -1.59
N THR A 26 9.39 -0.02 -1.65
CA THR A 26 8.98 1.31 -1.19
C THR A 26 9.52 2.39 -2.11
N GLN A 27 9.03 3.62 -1.99
CA GLN A 27 9.60 4.73 -2.75
C GLN A 27 11.03 5.03 -2.30
N PRO A 28 11.89 5.51 -3.22
CA PRO A 28 13.24 5.93 -2.88
C PRO A 28 13.23 7.04 -1.83
N PRO A 29 14.32 7.19 -1.07
CA PRO A 29 14.45 8.26 -0.10
C PRO A 29 14.26 9.61 -0.77
N LYS A 30 13.60 10.54 -0.09
CA LYS A 30 13.39 11.90 -0.57
C LYS A 30 14.09 12.88 0.36
N LYS A 31 14.64 13.96 -0.23
CA LYS A 31 15.10 15.08 0.56
C LYS A 31 13.91 15.73 1.25
N ARG A 32 14.00 15.92 2.55
CA ARG A 32 12.98 16.58 3.39
C ARG A 32 13.61 17.73 4.15
N ASP A 33 12.78 18.71 4.50
CA ASP A 33 13.10 19.88 5.32
C ASP A 33 14.14 20.83 4.72
N ARG A 34 14.30 22.01 5.33
CA ARG A 34 15.24 23.04 4.91
C ARG A 34 16.70 22.59 4.88
N GLY A 35 17.06 21.54 5.65
CA GLY A 35 18.40 20.94 5.68
C GLY A 35 18.64 19.85 4.63
N GLN A 36 17.70 19.57 3.72
CA GLN A 36 17.78 18.54 2.67
C GLN A 36 18.21 17.15 3.18
N HIS A 37 17.90 16.79 4.43
CA HIS A 37 18.19 15.47 4.97
C HIS A 37 17.48 14.37 4.18
N ILE A 38 18.22 13.31 3.85
CA ILE A 38 17.67 12.15 3.17
C ILE A 38 16.78 11.37 4.14
N ALA A 39 15.47 11.39 3.90
CA ALA A 39 14.50 10.67 4.72
C ALA A 39 14.04 9.40 4.04
N HIS A 40 14.28 8.27 4.68
CA HIS A 40 13.70 6.98 4.31
C HIS A 40 12.22 6.91 4.66
N SER A 41 11.45 6.18 3.86
CA SER A 41 10.03 5.94 4.14
C SER A 41 9.83 5.15 5.45
N PRO A 42 8.67 5.26 6.11
CA PRO A 42 8.30 4.42 7.26
C PRO A 42 8.45 2.92 6.96
N ILE A 43 8.03 2.48 5.78
CA ILE A 43 8.17 1.10 5.32
C ILE A 43 9.64 0.68 5.16
N ASN A 44 10.51 1.58 4.64
CA ASN A 44 11.94 1.28 4.55
C ASN A 44 12.55 1.06 5.95
N LYS A 45 12.23 1.95 6.88
CA LYS A 45 12.73 1.87 8.27
C LYS A 45 12.29 0.56 8.95
N LEU A 46 11.01 0.22 8.84
CA LEU A 46 10.49 -1.02 9.41
C LEU A 46 11.11 -2.25 8.75
N ALA A 47 11.16 -2.31 7.42
CA ALA A 47 11.69 -3.46 6.70
C ALA A 47 13.17 -3.72 7.02
N ASN A 48 13.98 -2.66 7.17
CA ASN A 48 15.36 -2.80 7.63
C ASN A 48 15.45 -3.30 9.07
N LYS A 49 14.60 -2.79 9.98
CA LYS A 49 14.51 -3.30 11.38
C LYS A 49 14.17 -4.78 11.43
N LEU A 50 13.32 -5.24 10.52
CA LEU A 50 12.90 -6.65 10.39
C LEU A 50 13.88 -7.48 9.53
N GLN A 51 15.00 -6.92 9.10
CA GLN A 51 16.01 -7.56 8.24
C GLN A 51 15.45 -8.09 6.92
N LEU A 52 14.38 -7.48 6.41
CA LEU A 52 13.77 -7.84 5.15
C LEU A 52 14.51 -7.21 3.97
N LYS A 53 14.51 -7.88 2.83
CA LYS A 53 15.11 -7.38 1.59
C LYS A 53 14.33 -6.18 1.06
N VAL A 54 14.93 -4.97 1.09
CA VAL A 54 14.29 -3.72 0.64
C VAL A 54 14.74 -3.36 -0.77
N ARG A 55 13.78 -2.90 -1.58
CA ARG A 55 14.00 -2.31 -2.90
C ARG A 55 13.29 -0.97 -3.00
N SER A 56 14.02 0.03 -3.48
CA SER A 56 13.52 1.40 -3.65
C SER A 56 13.94 1.95 -5.01
N PRO A 57 13.45 1.36 -6.13
CA PRO A 57 13.87 1.78 -7.45
C PRO A 57 13.32 3.15 -7.81
N ASP A 58 14.14 4.00 -8.45
CA ASP A 58 13.67 5.26 -9.03
C ASP A 58 12.67 5.00 -10.16
N ASN A 59 12.99 4.07 -11.03
CA ASN A 59 12.11 3.60 -12.09
C ASN A 59 11.65 2.15 -11.83
N PHE A 60 10.42 1.97 -11.35
CA PHE A 60 9.83 0.65 -11.16
C PHE A 60 9.55 -0.05 -12.50
N ASN A 61 9.31 0.69 -13.59
CA ASN A 61 9.04 0.13 -14.92
C ASN A 61 10.30 -0.32 -15.68
N SER A 62 11.42 -0.54 -14.99
CA SER A 62 12.66 -1.02 -15.61
C SER A 62 12.64 -2.53 -15.83
N GLU A 63 13.37 -3.00 -16.82
CA GLU A 63 13.56 -4.42 -17.10
C GLU A 63 14.20 -5.15 -15.89
N LYS A 64 15.14 -4.48 -15.23
CA LYS A 64 15.78 -4.98 -14.00
C LYS A 64 14.78 -5.35 -12.89
N GLU A 65 13.74 -4.52 -12.69
CA GLU A 65 12.72 -4.83 -11.68
C GLU A 65 11.76 -5.91 -12.15
N TYR A 66 11.44 -5.93 -13.44
CA TYR A 66 10.61 -6.96 -14.03
C TYR A 66 11.25 -8.35 -13.89
N GLU A 67 12.50 -8.51 -14.33
CA GLU A 67 13.24 -9.76 -14.21
C GLU A 67 13.47 -10.15 -12.74
N PHE A 68 13.71 -9.19 -11.86
CA PHE A 68 13.83 -9.47 -10.44
C PHE A 68 12.55 -10.07 -9.85
N ILE A 69 11.37 -9.51 -10.17
CA ILE A 69 10.09 -10.02 -9.68
C ILE A 69 9.81 -11.41 -10.29
N LYS A 70 10.05 -11.61 -11.56
CA LYS A 70 9.92 -12.93 -12.19
C LYS A 70 10.81 -13.97 -11.53
N LYS A 71 12.08 -13.65 -11.29
CA LYS A 71 13.02 -14.55 -10.63
C LYS A 71 12.63 -14.89 -9.20
N LEU A 72 12.05 -13.95 -8.45
CA LEU A 72 11.52 -14.19 -7.11
C LEU A 72 10.29 -15.09 -7.10
N SER A 73 9.54 -15.09 -8.21
CA SER A 73 8.31 -15.87 -8.39
C SER A 73 7.34 -15.79 -7.20
N PRO A 74 6.96 -14.58 -6.74
CA PRO A 74 5.99 -14.47 -5.66
C PRO A 74 4.61 -14.93 -6.14
N LYS A 75 3.81 -15.53 -5.27
CA LYS A 75 2.40 -15.85 -5.58
C LYS A 75 1.51 -14.60 -5.57
N VAL A 76 1.80 -13.67 -4.67
CA VAL A 76 1.01 -12.46 -4.48
C VAL A 76 1.89 -11.27 -4.14
N ILE A 77 1.53 -10.11 -4.65
CA ILE A 77 2.13 -8.83 -4.26
C ILE A 77 1.05 -7.96 -3.62
N VAL A 78 1.21 -7.70 -2.33
CA VAL A 78 0.34 -6.79 -1.58
C VAL A 78 0.82 -5.36 -1.78
N VAL A 79 -0.09 -4.49 -2.21
CA VAL A 79 0.18 -3.06 -2.46
C VAL A 79 -0.64 -2.22 -1.50
N VAL A 80 0.02 -1.31 -0.79
CA VAL A 80 -0.62 -0.41 0.18
C VAL A 80 0.00 0.97 0.06
N ALA A 81 -0.69 1.90 -0.57
CA ALA A 81 -0.21 3.28 -0.76
C ALA A 81 1.26 3.34 -1.26
N TYR A 82 1.62 2.52 -2.24
CA TYR A 82 2.98 2.48 -2.78
C TYR A 82 3.36 3.78 -3.50
N GLY A 83 2.37 4.42 -4.14
CA GLY A 83 2.56 5.72 -4.80
C GLY A 83 3.25 5.65 -6.16
N LYS A 84 3.31 4.47 -6.77
CA LYS A 84 3.71 4.27 -8.17
C LYS A 84 2.68 3.39 -8.86
N ILE A 85 2.43 3.68 -10.13
CA ILE A 85 1.56 2.84 -10.98
C ILE A 85 2.28 1.52 -11.25
N ILE A 86 1.56 0.41 -11.18
CA ILE A 86 2.06 -0.90 -11.58
C ILE A 86 1.84 -1.04 -13.10
N PRO A 87 2.91 -1.13 -13.90
CA PRO A 87 2.79 -1.22 -15.34
C PRO A 87 2.10 -2.52 -15.78
N LYS A 88 1.40 -2.46 -16.92
CA LYS A 88 0.62 -3.59 -17.44
C LYS A 88 1.45 -4.89 -17.55
N LYS A 89 2.69 -4.80 -18.04
CA LYS A 89 3.58 -5.97 -18.18
C LYS A 89 3.80 -6.74 -16.86
N PHE A 90 3.74 -6.05 -15.70
CA PHE A 90 3.87 -6.72 -14.39
C PHE A 90 2.57 -7.41 -13.97
N LEU A 91 1.42 -6.83 -14.35
CA LEU A 91 0.10 -7.39 -14.07
C LEU A 91 -0.20 -8.64 -14.91
N GLU A 92 0.51 -8.83 -16.01
CA GLU A 92 0.37 -9.95 -16.94
C GLU A 92 1.36 -11.09 -16.69
N VAL A 93 2.10 -11.08 -15.58
CA VAL A 93 2.98 -12.18 -15.20
C VAL A 93 2.11 -13.35 -14.72
N ASP A 94 2.23 -14.50 -15.40
CA ASP A 94 1.45 -15.68 -15.08
C ASP A 94 1.70 -16.19 -13.63
N GLY A 95 0.59 -16.53 -12.96
CA GLY A 95 0.64 -17.05 -11.59
C GLY A 95 0.94 -16.01 -10.52
N LEU A 96 1.00 -14.70 -10.87
CA LEU A 96 1.23 -13.61 -9.95
C LEU A 96 0.02 -12.70 -9.82
N ASP A 97 -0.54 -12.63 -8.63
CA ASP A 97 -1.62 -11.70 -8.32
C ASP A 97 -1.11 -10.43 -7.63
N TYR A 98 -1.65 -9.29 -8.03
CA TYR A 98 -1.48 -8.01 -7.35
C TYR A 98 -2.77 -7.65 -6.65
N ILE A 99 -2.71 -7.48 -5.33
CA ILE A 99 -3.84 -7.03 -4.51
C ILE A 99 -3.52 -5.68 -3.89
N ASN A 100 -4.51 -4.79 -3.85
CA ASN A 100 -4.39 -3.48 -3.23
C ASN A 100 -5.32 -3.37 -2.04
N ILE A 101 -4.81 -2.83 -0.95
CA ILE A 101 -5.63 -2.39 0.19
C ILE A 101 -5.92 -0.91 -0.04
N HIS A 102 -7.15 -0.61 -0.44
CA HIS A 102 -7.61 0.75 -0.71
C HIS A 102 -8.43 1.29 0.46
N ALA A 103 -8.07 2.45 0.95
CA ALA A 103 -8.64 3.04 2.15
C ALA A 103 -10.00 3.71 1.89
N SER A 104 -10.92 3.01 1.21
CA SER A 104 -12.34 3.39 1.04
C SER A 104 -13.22 2.17 0.77
N LEU A 105 -14.52 2.36 0.89
CA LEU A 105 -15.54 1.39 0.46
C LEU A 105 -15.77 1.54 -1.06
N LEU A 106 -14.94 0.90 -1.88
CA LEU A 106 -15.08 0.96 -3.33
C LEU A 106 -16.49 0.55 -3.79
N PRO A 107 -17.05 1.19 -4.82
CA PRO A 107 -16.41 2.10 -5.80
C PRO A 107 -16.32 3.56 -5.34
N LYS A 108 -16.70 3.91 -4.11
CA LYS A 108 -16.55 5.27 -3.59
C LYS A 108 -15.09 5.64 -3.41
N LEU A 109 -14.74 6.90 -3.66
CA LEU A 109 -13.43 7.49 -3.39
C LEU A 109 -12.27 6.74 -4.05
N ARG A 110 -12.43 6.28 -5.30
CA ARG A 110 -11.32 5.80 -6.12
C ARG A 110 -10.24 6.85 -6.24
N GLY A 111 -9.00 6.42 -6.44
CA GLY A 111 -7.85 7.29 -6.65
C GLY A 111 -7.21 7.75 -5.36
N ALA A 112 -6.60 8.93 -5.41
CA ALA A 112 -5.76 9.46 -4.34
C ALA A 112 -6.56 10.03 -3.15
N ALA A 113 -5.96 9.94 -1.95
CA ALA A 113 -6.42 10.59 -0.73
C ALA A 113 -7.85 10.22 -0.27
N PRO A 114 -8.27 8.94 -0.27
CA PRO A 114 -9.64 8.55 0.09
C PRO A 114 -9.99 8.91 1.54
N ILE A 115 -9.05 8.83 2.48
CA ILE A 115 -9.28 9.18 3.90
C ILE A 115 -9.58 10.67 4.06
N GLN A 116 -8.77 11.53 3.43
CA GLN A 116 -8.97 12.98 3.46
C GLN A 116 -10.32 13.34 2.83
N ARG A 117 -10.65 12.72 1.70
CA ARG A 117 -11.92 12.96 1.01
C ARG A 117 -13.12 12.52 1.85
N ALA A 118 -13.05 11.39 2.54
CA ALA A 118 -14.11 10.94 3.44
C ALA A 118 -14.41 11.98 4.54
N ILE A 119 -13.35 12.57 5.14
CA ILE A 119 -13.49 13.63 6.15
C ILE A 119 -14.06 14.90 5.53
N MET A 120 -13.52 15.35 4.39
CA MET A 120 -13.98 16.57 3.71
C MET A 120 -15.44 16.48 3.25
N ASN A 121 -15.89 15.30 2.87
CA ASN A 121 -17.28 15.02 2.49
C ASN A 121 -18.21 14.87 3.70
N LEU A 122 -17.69 14.91 4.93
CA LEU A 122 -18.42 14.63 6.16
C LEU A 122 -19.11 13.25 6.12
N ASP A 123 -18.45 12.25 5.50
CA ASP A 123 -18.98 10.89 5.44
C ASP A 123 -19.09 10.33 6.87
N LYS A 124 -20.23 9.72 7.19
CA LYS A 124 -20.46 9.08 8.51
C LYS A 124 -19.84 7.68 8.60
N GLU A 125 -19.50 7.10 7.46
CA GLU A 125 -18.92 5.76 7.34
C GLU A 125 -17.88 5.75 6.22
N THR A 126 -16.78 5.07 6.47
CA THR A 126 -15.78 4.70 5.47
C THR A 126 -15.35 3.25 5.68
N GLY A 127 -14.22 2.86 5.19
CA GLY A 127 -13.66 1.52 5.39
C GLY A 127 -12.54 1.25 4.43
N GLU A 128 -12.26 -0.01 4.24
CA GLU A 128 -11.26 -0.48 3.31
C GLU A 128 -11.86 -1.46 2.30
N SER A 129 -11.21 -1.58 1.18
CA SER A 129 -11.49 -2.60 0.18
C SER A 129 -10.20 -3.29 -0.22
N ILE A 130 -10.15 -4.60 -0.08
CA ILE A 130 -9.11 -5.44 -0.64
C ILE A 130 -9.55 -5.81 -2.05
N MET A 131 -8.77 -5.44 -3.04
CA MET A 131 -9.13 -5.60 -4.45
C MET A 131 -7.95 -6.11 -5.28
N LYS A 132 -8.24 -6.82 -6.38
CA LYS A 132 -7.25 -7.16 -7.39
C LYS A 132 -6.89 -5.91 -8.21
N ILE A 133 -5.59 -5.69 -8.43
CA ILE A 133 -5.15 -4.57 -9.28
C ILE A 133 -5.35 -4.95 -10.75
N VAL A 134 -5.93 -4.02 -11.49
CA VAL A 134 -6.08 -4.07 -12.96
C VAL A 134 -5.54 -2.78 -13.56
N SER A 135 -5.42 -2.70 -14.88
CA SER A 135 -4.88 -1.52 -15.59
C SER A 135 -5.67 -0.23 -15.32
N LYS A 136 -6.98 -0.34 -15.06
CA LYS A 136 -7.83 0.79 -14.70
C LYS A 136 -7.75 1.06 -13.21
N LEU A 137 -7.48 2.32 -12.85
CA LEU A 137 -7.26 2.75 -11.46
C LEU A 137 -8.45 2.38 -10.56
N ASP A 138 -8.15 1.64 -9.49
CA ASP A 138 -9.05 1.19 -8.43
C ASP A 138 -10.41 0.65 -8.95
N ALA A 139 -10.36 -0.09 -10.06
CA ALA A 139 -11.53 -0.63 -10.74
C ALA A 139 -11.57 -2.17 -10.82
N GLY A 140 -10.58 -2.85 -10.21
CA GLY A 140 -10.55 -4.30 -10.19
C GLY A 140 -11.60 -4.93 -9.26
N PRO A 141 -11.76 -6.25 -9.34
CA PRO A 141 -12.68 -6.97 -8.47
C PRO A 141 -12.33 -6.76 -6.99
N VAL A 142 -13.34 -6.41 -6.21
CA VAL A 142 -13.20 -6.29 -4.75
C VAL A 142 -13.46 -7.65 -4.12
N MET A 143 -12.49 -8.13 -3.36
CA MET A 143 -12.53 -9.43 -2.69
C MET A 143 -13.12 -9.33 -1.28
N MET A 144 -12.80 -8.24 -0.57
CA MET A 144 -13.27 -8.02 0.80
C MET A 144 -13.47 -6.54 1.09
N LYS A 145 -14.40 -6.22 1.97
CA LYS A 145 -14.62 -4.87 2.50
C LYS A 145 -14.82 -4.93 3.99
N SER A 146 -14.22 -3.98 4.70
CA SER A 146 -14.43 -3.76 6.13
C SER A 146 -14.87 -2.33 6.37
N LYS A 147 -15.92 -2.14 7.17
CA LYS A 147 -16.53 -0.83 7.43
C LYS A 147 -16.00 -0.23 8.74
N LEU A 148 -15.95 1.08 8.77
CA LEU A 148 -15.58 1.88 9.94
C LEU A 148 -16.45 3.12 10.02
N LYS A 149 -17.03 3.39 11.19
CA LYS A 149 -17.73 4.64 11.47
C LYS A 149 -16.74 5.79 11.66
N ILE A 150 -17.11 6.95 11.15
CA ILE A 150 -16.36 8.20 11.33
C ILE A 150 -17.11 9.04 12.36
N ASP A 151 -16.47 9.31 13.50
CA ASP A 151 -17.00 10.24 14.49
C ASP A 151 -16.71 11.68 14.04
N GLU A 152 -17.60 12.62 14.32
CA GLU A 152 -17.51 14.01 13.86
C GLU A 152 -16.26 14.74 14.33
N THR A 153 -15.67 14.30 15.43
CA THR A 153 -14.44 14.87 16.01
C THR A 153 -13.15 14.23 15.51
N MET A 154 -13.24 13.17 14.67
CA MET A 154 -12.05 12.49 14.19
C MET A 154 -11.22 13.36 13.25
N SER A 155 -9.95 13.51 13.59
CA SER A 155 -8.96 14.06 12.67
C SER A 155 -8.56 13.02 11.59
N TYR A 156 -7.86 13.50 10.56
CA TYR A 156 -7.22 12.63 9.56
C TYR A 156 -6.30 11.58 10.22
N PHE A 157 -5.53 11.97 11.22
CA PHE A 157 -4.60 11.08 11.90
C PHE A 157 -5.32 9.96 12.65
N ASP A 158 -6.41 10.29 13.34
CA ASP A 158 -7.22 9.32 14.08
C ASP A 158 -7.84 8.31 13.13
N LEU A 159 -8.47 8.80 12.06
CA LEU A 159 -9.11 7.94 11.06
C LEU A 159 -8.08 7.07 10.33
N SER A 160 -6.96 7.66 9.90
CA SER A 160 -5.88 6.93 9.23
C SER A 160 -5.31 5.82 10.10
N LYS A 161 -5.10 6.09 11.41
CA LYS A 161 -4.62 5.09 12.38
C LYS A 161 -5.63 3.97 12.58
N LYS A 162 -6.93 4.30 12.76
CA LYS A 162 -8.00 3.29 12.91
C LYS A 162 -8.10 2.42 11.66
N MET A 163 -8.06 3.01 10.48
CA MET A 163 -8.12 2.29 9.21
C MET A 163 -6.89 1.41 8.99
N SER A 164 -5.69 1.91 9.27
CA SER A 164 -4.46 1.13 9.17
C SER A 164 -4.48 -0.11 10.08
N ASN A 165 -5.00 0.03 11.31
CA ASN A 165 -5.18 -1.10 12.24
C ASN A 165 -6.28 -2.07 11.76
N LEU A 166 -7.34 -1.57 11.11
CA LEU A 166 -8.36 -2.42 10.49
C LEU A 166 -7.76 -3.24 9.36
N SER A 167 -6.96 -2.61 8.50
CA SER A 167 -6.31 -3.22 7.34
C SER A 167 -5.20 -4.24 7.69
N SER A 168 -4.79 -4.30 8.95
CA SER A 168 -3.75 -5.22 9.43
C SER A 168 -4.29 -6.51 10.04
N LYS A 169 -5.61 -6.66 10.12
CA LYS A 169 -6.28 -7.86 10.65
C LYS A 169 -6.53 -8.89 9.56
#